data_110fd1038ef171e66806c7d467e68d84
#
_entry.id   110fd1038ef171e66806c7d467e68d84
#
_cell.length_a   1.000
_cell.length_b   1.000
_cell.length_c   1.000
_cell.angle_alpha   90.00
_cell.angle_beta   90.00
_cell.angle_gamma   90.00
#
_symmetry.space_group_name_H-M   'P 1'
#
loop_
_entity.id
_entity.type
_entity.pdbx_description
1 polymer ?
#
loop_
_entity_poly.entity_id
_entity_poly.type
_entity_poly.pdbx_seq_one_letter_code
_entity_poly.pdbx_strand_id
1 'polypeptide(L)'
;VLSFGDNDGAIGYLIGEENHGMQYMFTMMNQARLSVGLEGLALAERAYQQSLEYSVLRHQGRAPGAPAGEASSIIDHPDVKRMLVTMKSTIEALRRLLYWNAACIDIAAHHPDAAEREKASDLAALLTPLSKGWGTDMGVALTGIAIQIHGGMGFIEETGVAQHYRDARITTIYEGTNG
;
A
#
# COMPACT_ATOMS: atom_id res chain seq x y z
N VAL A 1 -21.31 -14.85 -7.52
CA VAL A 1 -21.53 -15.55 -8.79
C VAL A 1 -22.59 -14.80 -9.56
N LEU A 2 -22.32 -14.51 -10.82
CA LEU A 2 -23.28 -13.90 -11.73
C LEU A 2 -23.79 -15.00 -12.67
N SER A 3 -25.08 -14.99 -12.98
CA SER A 3 -25.70 -15.82 -14.00
C SER A 3 -26.13 -14.93 -15.15
N PHE A 4 -25.82 -15.36 -16.37
CA PHE A 4 -26.16 -14.63 -17.58
C PHE A 4 -27.08 -15.51 -18.44
N GLY A 5 -28.17 -14.93 -18.91
CA GLY A 5 -29.08 -15.60 -19.84
C GLY A 5 -30.19 -16.42 -19.21
N ASP A 6 -30.51 -16.23 -17.94
CA ASP A 6 -31.61 -16.96 -17.24
C ASP A 6 -33.02 -16.66 -17.79
N ASN A 7 -33.17 -15.50 -18.45
CA ASN A 7 -34.40 -15.09 -19.08
C ASN A 7 -34.15 -14.85 -20.59
N ASP A 8 -34.44 -15.87 -21.41
CA ASP A 8 -34.33 -15.85 -22.88
C ASP A 8 -32.90 -15.74 -23.45
N GLY A 9 -31.88 -16.03 -22.65
CA GLY A 9 -30.48 -16.03 -23.07
C GLY A 9 -29.82 -14.63 -23.05
N ALA A 10 -28.49 -14.61 -23.11
CA ALA A 10 -27.68 -13.43 -23.30
C ALA A 10 -26.75 -13.62 -24.50
N ILE A 11 -26.65 -12.60 -25.36
CA ILE A 11 -25.73 -12.62 -26.49
C ILE A 11 -24.36 -12.24 -25.96
N GLY A 12 -23.35 -13.12 -26.13
CA GLY A 12 -21.96 -12.90 -25.79
C GLY A 12 -21.05 -13.09 -27.00
N TYR A 13 -19.93 -12.37 -26.99
CA TYR A 13 -18.90 -12.51 -28.01
C TYR A 13 -17.60 -12.99 -27.34
N LEU A 14 -16.98 -14.01 -27.93
CA LEU A 14 -15.69 -14.49 -27.45
C LEU A 14 -14.61 -13.43 -27.71
N ILE A 15 -13.84 -13.10 -26.67
CA ILE A 15 -12.65 -12.25 -26.77
C ILE A 15 -11.40 -13.14 -26.72
N GLY A 16 -10.61 -13.12 -27.81
CA GLY A 16 -9.45 -13.95 -27.96
C GLY A 16 -9.79 -15.39 -28.39
N GLU A 17 -8.99 -16.35 -27.98
CA GLU A 17 -9.11 -17.77 -28.32
C GLU A 17 -9.77 -18.58 -27.21
N GLU A 18 -10.48 -19.63 -27.56
CA GLU A 18 -11.07 -20.55 -26.59
C GLU A 18 -9.97 -21.17 -25.70
N ASN A 19 -10.29 -21.32 -24.42
CA ASN A 19 -9.42 -21.90 -23.38
C ASN A 19 -8.17 -21.08 -23.02
N HIS A 20 -8.00 -19.85 -23.53
CA HIS A 20 -6.90 -18.93 -23.19
C HIS A 20 -7.29 -17.84 -22.17
N GLY A 21 -8.51 -17.86 -21.64
CA GLY A 21 -9.02 -16.81 -20.74
C GLY A 21 -8.17 -16.59 -19.48
N MET A 22 -7.61 -17.64 -18.89
CA MET A 22 -6.71 -17.51 -17.74
C MET A 22 -5.43 -16.74 -18.09
N GLN A 23 -4.84 -16.99 -19.27
CA GLN A 23 -3.66 -16.28 -19.73
C GLN A 23 -3.95 -14.79 -19.95
N TYR A 24 -5.09 -14.46 -20.56
CA TYR A 24 -5.51 -13.07 -20.75
C TYR A 24 -5.79 -12.37 -19.42
N MET A 25 -6.41 -13.07 -18.46
CA MET A 25 -6.64 -12.55 -17.11
C MET A 25 -5.31 -12.22 -16.40
N PHE A 26 -4.30 -13.09 -16.48
CA PHE A 26 -3.00 -12.83 -15.85
C PHE A 26 -2.26 -11.63 -16.42
N THR A 27 -2.49 -11.27 -17.68
CA THR A 27 -1.93 -10.04 -18.27
C THR A 27 -2.44 -8.81 -17.52
N MET A 28 -3.74 -8.76 -17.26
CA MET A 28 -4.37 -7.69 -16.47
C MET A 28 -3.96 -7.75 -14.99
N MET A 29 -3.97 -8.95 -14.39
CA MET A 29 -3.68 -9.17 -12.98
C MET A 29 -2.26 -8.73 -12.58
N ASN A 30 -1.27 -8.93 -13.41
CA ASN A 30 0.10 -8.52 -13.13
C ASN A 30 0.23 -6.99 -13.05
N GLN A 31 -0.49 -6.27 -13.90
CA GLN A 31 -0.56 -4.80 -13.82
C GLN A 31 -1.35 -4.35 -12.57
N ALA A 32 -2.48 -4.98 -12.28
CA ALA A 32 -3.28 -4.68 -11.10
C ALA A 32 -2.49 -4.88 -9.80
N ARG A 33 -1.64 -5.91 -9.70
CA ARG A 33 -0.82 -6.17 -8.51
C ARG A 33 0.15 -5.05 -8.18
N LEU A 34 0.79 -4.42 -9.18
CA LEU A 34 1.61 -3.23 -8.93
C LEU A 34 0.77 -2.08 -8.39
N SER A 35 -0.41 -1.84 -8.98
CA SER A 35 -1.34 -0.78 -8.54
C SER A 35 -1.83 -1.01 -7.10
N VAL A 36 -2.12 -2.25 -6.72
CA VAL A 36 -2.52 -2.60 -5.34
C VAL A 36 -1.35 -2.40 -4.35
N GLY A 37 -0.12 -2.70 -4.76
CA GLY A 37 1.06 -2.33 -3.97
C GLY A 37 1.17 -0.82 -3.74
N LEU A 38 0.84 -0.03 -4.76
CA LEU A 38 0.81 1.43 -4.67
C LEU A 38 -0.31 1.95 -3.75
N GLU A 39 -1.47 1.28 -3.70
CA GLU A 39 -2.53 1.60 -2.74
C GLU A 39 -2.03 1.46 -1.29
N GLY A 40 -1.31 0.37 -0.98
CA GLY A 40 -0.70 0.18 0.34
C GLY A 40 0.27 1.31 0.70
N LEU A 41 1.13 1.71 -0.24
CA LEU A 41 2.02 2.86 -0.08
C LEU A 41 1.26 4.16 0.14
N ALA A 42 0.23 4.44 -0.67
CA ALA A 42 -0.52 5.70 -0.62
C ALA A 42 -1.28 5.86 0.72
N LEU A 43 -1.91 4.79 1.20
CA LEU A 43 -2.59 4.76 2.50
C LEU A 43 -1.60 4.96 3.65
N ALA A 44 -0.43 4.28 3.60
CA ALA A 44 0.62 4.46 4.59
C ALA A 44 1.18 5.89 4.62
N GLU A 45 1.45 6.48 3.45
CA GLU A 45 1.92 7.86 3.33
C GLU A 45 0.90 8.85 3.88
N ARG A 46 -0.37 8.71 3.52
CA ARG A 46 -1.42 9.59 4.03
C ARG A 46 -1.57 9.50 5.55
N ALA A 47 -1.57 8.28 6.08
CA ALA A 47 -1.62 8.04 7.52
C ALA A 47 -0.39 8.62 8.25
N TYR A 48 0.81 8.54 7.64
CA TYR A 48 2.02 9.14 8.18
C TYR A 48 1.93 10.67 8.25
N GLN A 49 1.50 11.32 7.18
CA GLN A 49 1.37 12.77 7.15
C GLN A 49 0.41 13.27 8.23
N GLN A 50 -0.75 12.63 8.37
CA GLN A 50 -1.73 12.96 9.41
C GLN A 50 -1.17 12.72 10.82
N SER A 51 -0.44 11.62 11.03
CA SER A 51 0.18 11.31 12.32
C SER A 51 1.30 12.28 12.68
N LEU A 52 2.09 12.72 11.69
CA LEU A 52 3.14 13.72 11.90
C LEU A 52 2.54 15.05 12.36
N GLU A 53 1.52 15.55 11.64
CA GLU A 53 0.82 16.78 12.00
C GLU A 53 0.20 16.68 13.40
N TYR A 54 -0.54 15.60 13.67
CA TYR A 54 -1.14 15.36 14.98
C TYR A 54 -0.09 15.33 16.09
N SER A 55 1.04 14.70 15.89
CA SER A 55 2.09 14.55 16.89
C SER A 55 2.78 15.87 17.26
N VAL A 56 2.80 16.82 16.35
CA VAL A 56 3.28 18.20 16.60
C VAL A 56 2.25 19.00 17.40
N LEU A 57 0.98 18.90 17.06
CA LEU A 57 -0.09 19.70 17.65
C LEU A 57 -0.56 19.17 19.01
N ARG A 58 -0.52 17.85 19.21
CA ARG A 58 -1.00 17.23 20.47
C ARG A 58 0.02 17.33 21.57
N HIS A 59 -0.37 17.90 22.69
CA HIS A 59 0.45 17.98 23.92
C HIS A 59 -0.09 16.98 24.95
N GLN A 60 0.79 16.14 25.49
CA GLN A 60 0.45 15.19 26.56
C GLN A 60 1.69 14.66 27.26
N GLY A 61 1.63 14.62 28.59
CA GLY A 61 2.75 14.18 29.41
C GLY A 61 3.95 15.13 29.30
N ARG A 62 5.08 14.69 29.85
CA ARG A 62 6.34 15.44 29.81
C ARG A 62 7.41 14.57 29.17
N ALA A 63 7.99 15.06 28.09
CA ALA A 63 9.10 14.38 27.42
C ALA A 63 10.36 14.38 28.30
N PRO A 64 11.25 13.39 28.17
CA PRO A 64 12.53 13.37 28.87
C PRO A 64 13.34 14.64 28.60
N GLY A 65 13.76 15.31 29.69
CA GLY A 65 14.53 16.57 29.61
C GLY A 65 13.70 17.85 29.47
N ALA A 66 12.38 17.77 29.31
CA ALA A 66 11.51 18.95 29.25
C ALA A 66 11.34 19.63 30.62
N PRO A 67 11.09 20.97 30.66
CA PRO A 67 10.84 21.70 31.91
C PRO A 67 9.66 21.12 32.71
N ALA A 68 9.68 21.30 34.02
CA ALA A 68 8.58 20.90 34.88
C ALA A 68 7.38 21.87 34.72
N GLY A 69 6.14 21.32 34.75
CA GLY A 69 4.92 22.10 34.75
C GLY A 69 4.22 22.27 33.41
N GLU A 70 4.86 21.93 32.30
CA GLU A 70 4.24 22.02 30.97
C GLU A 70 4.16 20.64 30.28
N ALA A 71 3.06 20.40 29.56
CA ALA A 71 2.94 19.23 28.70
C ALA A 71 3.74 19.43 27.42
N SER A 72 4.51 18.41 27.03
CA SER A 72 5.27 18.42 25.78
C SER A 72 4.39 18.02 24.59
N SER A 73 4.74 18.49 23.39
CA SER A 73 4.25 17.91 22.16
C SER A 73 4.58 16.41 22.13
N ILE A 74 3.64 15.56 21.68
CA ILE A 74 3.86 14.11 21.73
C ILE A 74 5.00 13.66 20.79
N ILE A 75 5.34 14.44 19.78
CA ILE A 75 6.50 14.17 18.92
C ILE A 75 7.83 14.14 19.70
N ASP A 76 7.90 14.81 20.87
CA ASP A 76 9.11 14.85 21.68
C ASP A 76 9.35 13.56 22.46
N HIS A 77 8.34 12.70 22.60
CA HIS A 77 8.49 11.40 23.25
C HIS A 77 9.25 10.41 22.37
N PRO A 78 10.25 9.70 22.92
CA PRO A 78 11.12 8.81 22.12
C PRO A 78 10.37 7.73 21.37
N ASP A 79 9.30 7.16 21.93
CA ASP A 79 8.54 6.10 21.26
C ASP A 79 7.70 6.64 20.09
N VAL A 80 7.14 7.85 20.20
CA VAL A 80 6.46 8.51 19.08
C VAL A 80 7.46 8.78 17.95
N LYS A 81 8.66 9.28 18.27
CA LYS A 81 9.75 9.44 17.27
C LYS A 81 10.09 8.12 16.58
N ARG A 82 10.24 7.05 17.36
CA ARG A 82 10.52 5.71 16.81
C ARG A 82 9.42 5.28 15.83
N MET A 83 8.14 5.42 16.20
CA MET A 83 7.01 5.10 15.34
C MET A 83 7.03 5.91 14.05
N LEU A 84 7.20 7.23 14.12
CA LEU A 84 7.26 8.10 12.94
C LEU A 84 8.45 7.77 12.03
N VAL A 85 9.63 7.50 12.59
CA VAL A 85 10.81 7.08 11.81
C VAL A 85 10.57 5.73 11.15
N THR A 86 9.96 4.78 11.85
CA THR A 86 9.59 3.48 11.26
C THR A 86 8.64 3.66 10.08
N MET A 87 7.60 4.47 10.24
CA MET A 87 6.67 4.77 9.14
C MET A 87 7.42 5.39 7.96
N LYS A 88 8.17 6.47 8.18
CA LYS A 88 8.88 7.20 7.12
C LYS A 88 9.87 6.33 6.37
N SER A 89 10.72 5.59 7.07
CA SER A 89 11.74 4.74 6.44
C SER A 89 11.13 3.61 5.61
N THR A 90 10.05 2.99 6.12
CA THR A 90 9.36 1.92 5.39
C THR A 90 8.65 2.45 4.15
N ILE A 91 7.98 3.60 4.24
CA ILE A 91 7.33 4.29 3.12
C ILE A 91 8.35 4.61 2.01
N GLU A 92 9.52 5.13 2.37
CA GLU A 92 10.58 5.45 1.40
C GLU A 92 11.15 4.18 0.73
N ALA A 93 11.29 3.10 1.48
CA ALA A 93 11.74 1.82 0.92
C ALA A 93 10.69 1.24 -0.04
N LEU A 94 9.41 1.26 0.34
CA LEU A 94 8.29 0.84 -0.52
C LEU A 94 8.22 1.66 -1.81
N ARG A 95 8.34 2.97 -1.70
CA ARG A 95 8.33 3.88 -2.86
C ARG A 95 9.41 3.53 -3.87
N ARG A 96 10.63 3.24 -3.40
CA ARG A 96 11.73 2.82 -4.26
C ARG A 96 11.48 1.49 -4.93
N LEU A 97 10.97 0.51 -4.18
CA LEU A 97 10.62 -0.81 -4.73
C LEU A 97 9.58 -0.71 -5.84
N LEU A 98 8.49 0.02 -5.58
CA LEU A 98 7.38 0.17 -6.53
C LEU A 98 7.81 0.92 -7.80
N TYR A 99 8.58 1.99 -7.67
CA TYR A 99 9.09 2.74 -8.81
C TYR A 99 10.12 1.95 -9.61
N TRP A 100 10.95 1.15 -8.94
CA TRP A 100 11.87 0.25 -9.64
C TRP A 100 11.11 -0.81 -10.42
N ASN A 101 10.09 -1.43 -9.83
CA ASN A 101 9.25 -2.39 -10.54
C ASN A 101 8.53 -1.75 -11.73
N ALA A 102 7.95 -0.56 -11.56
CA ALA A 102 7.32 0.19 -12.66
C ALA A 102 8.32 0.46 -13.80
N ALA A 103 9.54 0.89 -13.48
CA ALA A 103 10.58 1.11 -14.48
C ALA A 103 10.97 -0.19 -15.20
N CYS A 104 11.03 -1.33 -14.51
CA CYS A 104 11.26 -2.63 -15.15
C CYS A 104 10.15 -2.99 -16.14
N ILE A 105 8.89 -2.73 -15.80
CA ILE A 105 7.73 -2.95 -16.69
C ILE A 105 7.84 -2.06 -17.94
N ASP A 106 8.18 -0.78 -17.78
CA ASP A 106 8.35 0.13 -18.91
C ASP A 106 9.52 -0.28 -19.82
N ILE A 107 10.65 -0.68 -19.24
CA ILE A 107 11.82 -1.16 -20.00
C ILE A 107 11.46 -2.45 -20.74
N ALA A 108 10.78 -3.38 -20.11
CA ALA A 108 10.33 -4.63 -20.73
C ALA A 108 9.43 -4.40 -21.94
N ALA A 109 8.60 -3.37 -21.89
CA ALA A 109 7.67 -3.02 -22.97
C ALA A 109 8.33 -2.22 -24.11
N HIS A 110 9.26 -1.31 -23.80
CA HIS A 110 9.63 -0.22 -24.71
C HIS A 110 11.13 -0.12 -25.04
N HIS A 111 12.00 -0.85 -24.34
CA HIS A 111 13.44 -0.74 -24.61
C HIS A 111 13.79 -1.24 -26.03
N PRO A 112 14.65 -0.53 -26.79
CA PRO A 112 15.00 -0.93 -28.17
C PRO A 112 15.74 -2.27 -28.24
N ASP A 113 16.61 -2.57 -27.26
CA ASP A 113 17.36 -3.82 -27.18
C ASP A 113 16.50 -4.96 -26.61
N ALA A 114 16.40 -6.07 -27.33
CA ALA A 114 15.63 -7.24 -26.95
C ALA A 114 16.18 -7.93 -25.69
N ALA A 115 17.50 -7.97 -25.49
CA ALA A 115 18.11 -8.58 -24.31
C ALA A 115 17.81 -7.77 -23.04
N GLU A 116 17.78 -6.44 -23.14
CA GLU A 116 17.40 -5.60 -22.02
C GLU A 116 15.90 -5.71 -21.70
N ARG A 117 15.03 -5.87 -22.70
CA ARG A 117 13.60 -6.16 -22.47
C ARG A 117 13.41 -7.48 -21.71
N GLU A 118 14.13 -8.53 -22.08
CA GLU A 118 14.05 -9.84 -21.45
C GLU A 118 14.47 -9.77 -19.98
N LYS A 119 15.64 -9.19 -19.69
CA LYS A 119 16.09 -8.98 -18.30
C LYS A 119 15.11 -8.18 -17.47
N ALA A 120 14.55 -7.11 -18.03
CA ALA A 120 13.58 -6.28 -17.31
C ALA A 120 12.27 -7.02 -17.07
N SER A 121 11.83 -7.87 -18.02
CA SER A 121 10.66 -8.74 -17.85
C SER A 121 10.84 -9.73 -16.70
N ASP A 122 12.01 -10.38 -16.61
CA ASP A 122 12.33 -11.32 -15.53
C ASP A 122 12.35 -10.62 -14.16
N LEU A 123 12.96 -9.42 -14.11
CA LEU A 123 12.94 -8.60 -12.90
C LEU A 123 11.53 -8.17 -12.51
N ALA A 124 10.72 -7.72 -13.47
CA ALA A 124 9.33 -7.35 -13.20
C ALA A 124 8.51 -8.54 -12.69
N ALA A 125 8.71 -9.73 -13.25
CA ALA A 125 8.07 -10.96 -12.80
C ALA A 125 8.42 -11.29 -11.33
N LEU A 126 9.69 -11.09 -10.93
CA LEU A 126 10.14 -11.26 -9.54
C LEU A 126 9.59 -10.16 -8.62
N LEU A 127 9.65 -8.90 -9.06
CA LEU A 127 9.33 -7.75 -8.21
C LEU A 127 7.82 -7.54 -8.01
N THR A 128 6.99 -7.96 -8.95
CA THR A 128 5.54 -7.74 -8.89
C THR A 128 4.87 -8.40 -7.68
N PRO A 129 5.09 -9.70 -7.36
CA PRO A 129 4.55 -10.29 -6.14
C PRO A 129 5.12 -9.64 -4.87
N LEU A 130 6.38 -9.24 -4.86
CA LEU A 130 6.97 -8.52 -3.73
C LEU A 130 6.34 -7.13 -3.55
N SER A 131 6.11 -6.41 -4.65
CA SER A 131 5.45 -5.11 -4.64
C SER A 131 4.05 -5.18 -4.05
N LYS A 132 3.25 -6.17 -4.47
CA LYS A 132 1.90 -6.37 -3.95
C LYS A 132 1.93 -6.88 -2.51
N GLY A 133 2.64 -7.97 -2.23
CA GLY A 133 2.65 -8.62 -0.93
C GLY A 133 3.20 -7.71 0.17
N TRP A 134 4.44 -7.28 0.04
CA TRP A 134 5.06 -6.41 1.05
C TRP A 134 4.44 -5.03 1.10
N GLY A 135 4.07 -4.44 -0.05
CA GLY A 135 3.43 -3.12 -0.12
C GLY A 135 2.13 -3.06 0.68
N THR A 136 1.29 -4.06 0.53
CA THR A 136 -0.01 -4.11 1.23
C THR A 136 0.10 -4.52 2.69
N ASP A 137 1.00 -5.45 3.04
CA ASP A 137 1.25 -5.82 4.44
C ASP A 137 1.77 -4.62 5.24
N MET A 138 2.70 -3.85 4.66
CA MET A 138 3.18 -2.63 5.28
C MET A 138 2.12 -1.54 5.31
N GLY A 139 1.26 -1.44 4.30
CA GLY A 139 0.10 -0.56 4.31
C GLY A 139 -0.76 -0.77 5.56
N VAL A 140 -1.10 -2.02 5.87
CA VAL A 140 -1.85 -2.38 7.08
C VAL A 140 -1.05 -2.10 8.36
N ALA A 141 0.22 -2.49 8.41
CA ALA A 141 1.04 -2.29 9.60
C ALA A 141 1.24 -0.80 9.94
N LEU A 142 1.54 0.03 8.94
CA LEU A 142 1.82 1.44 9.15
C LEU A 142 0.56 2.25 9.47
N THR A 143 -0.58 1.93 8.86
CA THR A 143 -1.86 2.55 9.22
C THR A 143 -2.29 2.16 10.65
N GLY A 144 -1.95 0.96 11.12
CA GLY A 144 -2.10 0.56 12.53
C GLY A 144 -1.22 1.39 13.47
N ILE A 145 0.04 1.67 13.10
CA ILE A 145 0.93 2.56 13.86
C ILE A 145 0.34 3.99 13.93
N ALA A 146 -0.26 4.46 12.86
CA ALA A 146 -0.90 5.78 12.83
C ALA A 146 -2.03 5.89 13.87
N ILE A 147 -2.88 4.86 14.02
CA ILE A 147 -3.90 4.79 15.06
C ILE A 147 -3.24 4.88 16.46
N GLN A 148 -2.14 4.13 16.65
CA GLN A 148 -1.43 4.13 17.93
C GLN A 148 -0.86 5.51 18.30
N ILE A 149 -0.30 6.26 17.34
CA ILE A 149 0.20 7.63 17.56
C ILE A 149 -0.92 8.56 18.00
N HIS A 150 -2.13 8.40 17.44
CA HIS A 150 -3.29 9.22 17.81
C HIS A 150 -3.90 8.81 19.16
N GLY A 151 -3.56 7.64 19.71
CA GLY A 151 -4.13 7.13 20.96
C GLY A 151 -5.65 6.95 20.86
N GLY A 152 -6.40 7.35 21.91
CA GLY A 152 -7.86 7.27 21.89
C GLY A 152 -8.53 8.01 20.74
N MET A 153 -7.95 9.12 20.28
CA MET A 153 -8.40 9.85 19.09
C MET A 153 -8.21 9.05 17.81
N GLY A 154 -7.27 8.11 17.77
CA GLY A 154 -7.09 7.22 16.64
C GLY A 154 -8.17 6.14 16.50
N PHE A 155 -8.86 5.83 17.58
CA PHE A 155 -9.92 4.82 17.59
C PHE A 155 -11.27 5.36 17.09
N ILE A 156 -11.57 6.61 17.34
CA ILE A 156 -12.84 7.24 16.94
C ILE A 156 -12.85 7.61 15.46
N GLU A 157 -14.04 7.61 14.84
CA GLU A 157 -14.17 7.85 13.40
C GLU A 157 -13.97 9.30 12.99
N GLU A 158 -14.26 10.24 13.88
CA GLU A 158 -14.22 11.69 13.63
C GLU A 158 -12.84 12.21 13.23
N THR A 159 -11.76 11.54 13.66
CA THR A 159 -10.39 11.90 13.25
C THR A 159 -10.01 11.42 11.86
N GLY A 160 -10.74 10.43 11.34
CA GLY A 160 -10.51 9.84 10.02
C GLY A 160 -9.30 8.90 9.92
N VAL A 161 -8.39 8.85 10.90
CA VAL A 161 -7.17 8.01 10.80
C VAL A 161 -7.47 6.51 10.82
N ALA A 162 -8.52 6.08 11.54
CA ALA A 162 -8.95 4.68 11.58
C ALA A 162 -9.45 4.19 10.22
N GLN A 163 -9.96 5.08 9.37
CA GLN A 163 -10.39 4.72 8.01
C GLN A 163 -9.23 4.21 7.18
N HIS A 164 -8.05 4.80 7.26
CA HIS A 164 -6.87 4.31 6.51
C HIS A 164 -6.54 2.85 6.83
N TYR A 165 -6.68 2.45 8.09
CA TYR A 165 -6.47 1.05 8.48
C TYR A 165 -7.55 0.12 7.93
N ARG A 166 -8.83 0.52 8.00
CA ARG A 166 -9.93 -0.29 7.43
C ARG A 166 -9.77 -0.47 5.94
N ASP A 167 -9.46 0.61 5.23
CA ASP A 167 -9.25 0.60 3.77
C ASP A 167 -8.04 -0.24 3.38
N ALA A 168 -6.95 -0.20 4.16
CA ALA A 168 -5.76 -1.01 3.90
C ALA A 168 -6.02 -2.52 4.01
N ARG A 169 -7.00 -2.97 4.79
CA ARG A 169 -7.23 -4.42 5.01
C ARG A 169 -7.63 -5.18 3.76
N ILE A 170 -8.41 -4.60 2.86
CA ILE A 170 -8.79 -5.30 1.63
C ILE A 170 -7.60 -5.55 0.70
N THR A 171 -6.59 -4.70 0.73
CA THR A 171 -5.45 -4.77 -0.20
C THR A 171 -4.61 -6.05 -0.04
N THR A 172 -4.60 -6.65 1.14
CA THR A 172 -3.92 -7.94 1.39
C THR A 172 -4.73 -9.16 0.96
N ILE A 173 -5.99 -8.97 0.57
CA ILE A 173 -6.94 -10.06 0.30
C ILE A 173 -7.22 -10.21 -1.19
N TYR A 174 -7.61 -9.12 -1.87
CA TYR A 174 -8.00 -9.17 -3.28
C TYR A 174 -6.79 -9.16 -4.23
N GLU A 175 -7.03 -9.38 -5.51
CA GLU A 175 -6.00 -9.48 -6.56
C GLU A 175 -4.93 -10.56 -6.26
N GLY A 176 -5.35 -11.61 -5.54
CA GLY A 176 -4.50 -12.66 -4.98
C GLY A 176 -4.11 -12.36 -3.53
N THR A 177 -4.53 -13.24 -2.62
CA THR A 177 -4.19 -13.11 -1.19
C THR A 177 -2.69 -13.19 -0.94
N ASN A 178 -2.20 -12.52 0.10
CA ASN A 178 -0.78 -12.49 0.44
C ASN A 178 -0.24 -13.78 1.10
N GLY A 179 -0.99 -14.84 1.21
CA GLY A 179 -0.43 -16.08 1.70
C GLY A 179 -1.34 -16.96 2.42
#